data_91d573ceaba6623e429fb9a67a70a79e
#
_entry.id   91d573ceaba6623e429fb9a67a70a79e
#
_cell.length_a   1.000
_cell.length_b   1.000
_cell.length_c   1.000
_cell.angle_alpha   90.00
_cell.angle_beta   90.00
_cell.angle_gamma   90.00
#
_symmetry.space_group_name_H-M   'P 1'
#
loop_
_entity.id
_entity.type
_entity.pdbx_description
1 polymer ?
#
loop_
_entity_poly.entity_id
_entity_poly.type
_entity_poly.pdbx_seq_one_letter_code
_entity_poly.pdbx_strand_id
1 'polypeptide(L)'
;MIMGYQHINVPQSGDKITVNSDFSINVPNNPVIPFIEGDGIGVDITPVMIKVIDAAVAKAYDDVKKISWMEVYCGEKAADLYEGDWFPAATLSAVQEYIVSIKGPLTTPVGGGFRSLNVALRQELDLFVCQRPVRWFSGVPSPVKEPNKVDMCIFRENSEDIYAGIEWKADSDGANKIIKFLKEEMSVSKIRFDSNCGIGIKPVSEEGTKRLVSKAIQYAIDQDKPSVTLVHKGNIMKFTEGAFCDWGYEVARDSFGGKALDGGPWHVITNPVTGKDIIIKDVIADAMLQQI
;
A
#
# COMPACT_ATOMS: atom_id res chain seq x y z
N MET A 1 -10.43 19.48 -26.44
CA MET A 1 -11.56 19.60 -25.48
C MET A 1 -11.12 18.85 -24.23
N ILE A 2 -10.90 19.54 -23.12
CA ILE A 2 -10.73 18.90 -21.82
C ILE A 2 -12.09 18.28 -21.53
N MET A 3 -12.21 16.95 -21.59
CA MET A 3 -13.40 16.27 -21.11
C MET A 3 -13.48 16.58 -19.61
N GLY A 4 -14.42 17.45 -19.22
CA GLY A 4 -14.66 17.78 -17.82
C GLY A 4 -15.17 16.51 -17.12
N TYR A 5 -14.61 16.22 -15.95
CA TYR A 5 -15.14 15.17 -15.08
C TYR A 5 -16.55 15.57 -14.58
N GLN A 6 -17.45 14.63 -14.53
CA GLN A 6 -18.77 14.85 -13.96
C GLN A 6 -18.64 15.26 -12.48
N HIS A 7 -19.30 16.33 -12.07
CA HIS A 7 -19.33 16.92 -10.72
C HIS A 7 -17.97 17.38 -10.14
N ILE A 8 -16.84 17.14 -10.80
CA ILE A 8 -15.52 17.55 -10.32
C ILE A 8 -15.14 18.90 -10.93
N ASN A 9 -14.82 19.87 -10.07
CA ASN A 9 -14.36 21.18 -10.48
C ASN A 9 -12.82 21.18 -10.57
N VAL A 10 -12.31 21.16 -11.80
CA VAL A 10 -10.85 21.29 -12.02
C VAL A 10 -10.43 22.73 -11.75
N PRO A 11 -9.42 23.00 -10.91
CA PRO A 11 -8.92 24.34 -10.68
C PRO A 11 -8.51 25.03 -11.98
N GLN A 12 -8.86 26.34 -12.10
CA GLN A 12 -8.47 27.13 -13.28
C GLN A 12 -6.98 27.46 -13.31
N SER A 13 -6.30 27.34 -12.18
CA SER A 13 -4.86 27.57 -12.04
C SER A 13 -4.18 26.32 -11.48
N GLY A 14 -2.95 26.11 -11.89
CA GLY A 14 -2.14 24.96 -11.49
C GLY A 14 -1.92 23.98 -12.64
N ASP A 15 -0.87 23.20 -12.49
CA ASP A 15 -0.40 22.27 -13.51
C ASP A 15 -0.40 20.85 -12.96
N LYS A 16 -0.45 19.86 -13.86
CA LYS A 16 -0.35 18.45 -13.48
C LYS A 16 1.08 18.09 -13.11
N ILE A 17 1.23 17.23 -12.11
CA ILE A 17 2.45 16.47 -11.92
C ILE A 17 2.60 15.50 -13.10
N THR A 18 3.79 15.38 -13.64
CA THR A 18 4.09 14.47 -14.77
C THR A 18 5.18 13.48 -14.41
N VAL A 19 5.20 12.33 -15.10
CA VAL A 19 6.20 11.27 -14.92
C VAL A 19 7.12 11.26 -16.14
N ASN A 20 8.41 11.23 -15.91
CA ASN A 20 9.44 11.07 -16.93
C ASN A 20 9.61 9.58 -17.32
N SER A 21 10.35 9.32 -18.40
CA SER A 21 10.64 7.95 -18.86
C SER A 21 11.46 7.12 -17.87
N ASP A 22 12.18 7.75 -16.95
CA ASP A 22 12.94 7.11 -15.86
C ASP A 22 12.13 6.97 -14.57
N PHE A 23 10.81 7.23 -14.64
CA PHE A 23 9.87 7.24 -13.52
C PHE A 23 10.10 8.34 -12.47
N SER A 24 11.01 9.28 -12.70
CA SER A 24 11.07 10.49 -11.88
C SER A 24 9.85 11.37 -12.15
N ILE A 25 9.46 12.16 -11.13
CA ILE A 25 8.30 13.04 -11.23
C ILE A 25 8.74 14.49 -11.39
N ASN A 26 8.04 15.23 -12.27
CA ASN A 26 8.15 16.67 -12.38
C ASN A 26 7.02 17.32 -11.58
N VAL A 27 7.36 18.02 -10.53
CA VAL A 27 6.40 18.72 -9.67
C VAL A 27 6.45 20.20 -9.98
N PRO A 28 5.39 20.79 -10.56
CA PRO A 28 5.34 22.24 -10.86
C PRO A 28 5.26 23.07 -9.57
N ASN A 29 5.45 24.38 -9.69
CA ASN A 29 5.36 25.29 -8.54
C ASN A 29 3.93 25.39 -7.98
N ASN A 30 2.93 25.08 -8.78
CA ASN A 30 1.52 25.07 -8.40
C ASN A 30 0.86 23.76 -8.87
N PRO A 31 1.17 22.61 -8.23
CA PRO A 31 0.58 21.34 -8.63
C PRO A 31 -0.89 21.28 -8.31
N VAL A 32 -1.70 20.69 -9.20
CA VAL A 32 -3.06 20.29 -8.89
C VAL A 32 -3.02 18.96 -8.16
N ILE A 33 -3.54 18.91 -6.94
CA ILE A 33 -3.60 17.71 -6.10
C ILE A 33 -5.07 17.34 -5.86
N PRO A 34 -5.56 16.22 -6.44
CA PRO A 34 -6.86 15.68 -6.07
C PRO A 34 -6.91 15.28 -4.61
N PHE A 35 -8.05 15.52 -3.96
CA PHE A 35 -8.29 15.00 -2.62
C PHE A 35 -9.70 14.44 -2.47
N ILE A 36 -9.83 13.39 -1.68
CA ILE A 36 -11.09 12.85 -1.21
C ILE A 36 -11.25 13.29 0.23
N GLU A 37 -12.32 14.04 0.53
CA GLU A 37 -12.60 14.52 1.89
C GLU A 37 -12.75 13.32 2.87
N GLY A 38 -13.47 12.30 2.42
CA GLY A 38 -13.72 11.09 3.18
C GLY A 38 -15.01 11.15 4.01
N ASP A 39 -15.32 10.02 4.64
CA ASP A 39 -16.53 9.80 5.42
C ASP A 39 -16.26 10.01 6.91
N GLY A 40 -17.31 10.13 7.71
CA GLY A 40 -17.22 10.24 9.16
C GLY A 40 -16.35 11.40 9.60
N ILE A 41 -15.24 11.12 10.28
CA ILE A 41 -14.29 12.17 10.73
C ILE A 41 -13.56 12.87 9.58
N GLY A 42 -13.71 12.41 8.34
CA GLY A 42 -13.09 13.02 7.16
C GLY A 42 -13.44 14.48 7.00
N VAL A 43 -14.70 14.82 7.25
CA VAL A 43 -15.20 16.22 7.16
C VAL A 43 -14.54 17.15 8.18
N ASP A 44 -14.05 16.63 9.30
CA ASP A 44 -13.35 17.40 10.32
C ASP A 44 -11.86 17.53 10.03
N ILE A 45 -11.21 16.40 9.68
CA ILE A 45 -9.74 16.35 9.58
C ILE A 45 -9.21 16.86 8.24
N THR A 46 -9.95 16.65 7.13
CA THR A 46 -9.46 17.02 5.79
C THR A 46 -9.29 18.55 5.62
N PRO A 47 -10.23 19.41 6.07
CA PRO A 47 -10.02 20.86 6.02
C PRO A 47 -8.83 21.34 6.89
N VAL A 48 -8.58 20.65 8.01
CA VAL A 48 -7.41 20.93 8.87
C VAL A 48 -6.13 20.51 8.17
N MET A 49 -6.11 19.34 7.56
CA MET A 49 -4.97 18.85 6.77
C MET A 49 -4.60 19.84 5.67
N ILE A 50 -5.57 20.31 4.88
CA ILE A 50 -5.35 21.31 3.82
C ILE A 50 -4.69 22.57 4.39
N LYS A 51 -5.25 23.14 5.46
CA LYS A 51 -4.70 24.34 6.10
C LYS A 51 -3.26 24.15 6.60
N VAL A 52 -2.97 22.99 7.19
CA VAL A 52 -1.62 22.69 7.71
C VAL A 52 -0.62 22.53 6.55
N ILE A 53 -1.00 21.84 5.49
CA ILE A 53 -0.14 21.66 4.32
C ILE A 53 0.10 22.99 3.62
N ASP A 54 -0.94 23.81 3.41
CA ASP A 54 -0.81 25.13 2.78
C ASP A 54 0.14 26.04 3.57
N ALA A 55 -0.01 26.08 4.90
CA ALA A 55 0.88 26.85 5.76
C ALA A 55 2.34 26.31 5.73
N ALA A 56 2.52 25.00 5.66
CA ALA A 56 3.84 24.39 5.57
C ALA A 56 4.52 24.71 4.22
N VAL A 57 3.76 24.62 3.13
CA VAL A 57 4.25 24.94 1.78
C VAL A 57 4.61 26.42 1.67
N ALA A 58 3.73 27.30 2.12
CA ALA A 58 4.00 28.74 2.15
C ALA A 58 5.29 29.06 2.91
N LYS A 59 5.45 28.48 4.10
CA LYS A 59 6.65 28.70 4.93
C LYS A 59 7.91 28.08 4.30
N ALA A 60 7.82 26.90 3.70
CA ALA A 60 8.98 26.20 3.14
C ALA A 60 9.51 26.82 1.84
N TYR A 61 8.64 27.53 1.11
CA TYR A 61 8.94 28.08 -0.21
C TYR A 61 8.70 29.60 -0.33
N ASP A 62 8.63 30.30 0.80
CA ASP A 62 8.44 31.74 0.86
C ASP A 62 7.30 32.26 -0.04
N ASP A 63 6.16 31.58 0.02
CA ASP A 63 4.94 31.83 -0.79
C ASP A 63 5.12 31.71 -2.32
N VAL A 64 6.28 31.24 -2.81
CA VAL A 64 6.54 31.05 -4.25
C VAL A 64 5.79 29.86 -4.80
N LYS A 65 5.56 28.83 -3.97
CA LYS A 65 4.84 27.62 -4.35
C LYS A 65 3.53 27.52 -3.59
N LYS A 66 2.55 26.90 -4.23
CA LYS A 66 1.25 26.63 -3.62
C LYS A 66 0.64 25.36 -4.23
N ILE A 67 -0.34 24.77 -3.56
CA ILE A 67 -1.11 23.65 -4.08
C ILE A 67 -2.47 24.15 -4.58
N SER A 68 -2.88 23.69 -5.75
CA SER A 68 -4.25 23.84 -6.24
C SER A 68 -5.02 22.56 -5.91
N TRP A 69 -5.86 22.65 -4.89
CA TRP A 69 -6.66 21.52 -4.42
C TRP A 69 -7.84 21.24 -5.36
N MET A 70 -8.06 19.96 -5.69
CA MET A 70 -9.17 19.50 -6.52
C MET A 70 -9.95 18.42 -5.78
N GLU A 71 -11.15 18.73 -5.32
CA GLU A 71 -11.99 17.73 -4.67
C GLU A 71 -12.49 16.70 -5.67
N VAL A 72 -12.31 15.42 -5.34
CA VAL A 72 -12.84 14.27 -6.04
C VAL A 72 -13.62 13.39 -5.06
N TYR A 73 -14.60 12.66 -5.53
CA TYR A 73 -15.62 12.08 -4.67
C TYR A 73 -15.53 10.56 -4.59
N CYS A 74 -15.52 10.03 -3.37
CA CYS A 74 -15.60 8.59 -3.07
C CYS A 74 -16.26 8.43 -1.70
N GLY A 75 -17.00 7.37 -1.49
CA GLY A 75 -17.72 7.12 -0.24
C GLY A 75 -19.13 7.73 -0.22
N GLU A 76 -19.62 8.12 0.95
CA GLU A 76 -20.98 8.63 1.16
C GLU A 76 -21.28 9.86 0.30
N LYS A 77 -20.36 10.82 0.27
CA LYS A 77 -20.50 12.03 -0.54
C LYS A 77 -20.58 11.75 -2.04
N ALA A 78 -19.89 10.71 -2.52
CA ALA A 78 -20.01 10.26 -3.90
C ALA A 78 -21.39 9.66 -4.17
N ALA A 79 -21.88 8.79 -3.29
CA ALA A 79 -23.20 8.18 -3.43
C ALA A 79 -24.32 9.22 -3.53
N ASP A 80 -24.22 10.33 -2.78
CA ASP A 80 -25.20 11.43 -2.84
C ASP A 80 -25.14 12.19 -4.16
N LEU A 81 -23.96 12.38 -4.74
CA LEU A 81 -23.76 13.16 -5.96
C LEU A 81 -23.95 12.35 -7.24
N TYR A 82 -23.69 11.04 -7.21
CA TYR A 82 -23.68 10.14 -8.36
C TYR A 82 -24.75 9.04 -8.26
N GLU A 83 -25.93 9.38 -7.76
CA GLU A 83 -27.11 8.50 -7.77
C GLU A 83 -26.88 7.11 -7.14
N GLY A 84 -26.10 7.05 -6.06
CA GLY A 84 -25.78 5.82 -5.34
C GLY A 84 -24.47 5.16 -5.74
N ASP A 85 -23.68 5.75 -6.63
CA ASP A 85 -22.34 5.27 -6.96
C ASP A 85 -21.30 5.75 -5.91
N TRP A 86 -20.80 4.82 -5.13
CA TRP A 86 -19.80 5.08 -4.08
C TRP A 86 -18.39 5.31 -4.61
N PHE A 87 -18.11 4.90 -5.85
CA PHE A 87 -16.78 5.00 -6.47
C PHE A 87 -16.88 5.36 -7.95
N PRO A 88 -17.19 6.62 -8.27
CA PRO A 88 -17.40 7.06 -9.64
C PRO A 88 -16.14 6.90 -10.51
N ALA A 89 -16.34 6.48 -11.77
CA ALA A 89 -15.27 6.39 -12.76
C ALA A 89 -14.56 7.74 -12.99
N ALA A 90 -15.26 8.86 -12.80
CA ALA A 90 -14.69 10.20 -12.87
C ALA A 90 -13.59 10.42 -11.82
N THR A 91 -13.80 9.93 -10.59
CA THR A 91 -12.80 9.99 -9.52
C THR A 91 -11.57 9.14 -9.84
N LEU A 92 -11.78 7.90 -10.29
CA LEU A 92 -10.68 7.01 -10.69
C LEU A 92 -9.83 7.66 -11.79
N SER A 93 -10.48 8.16 -12.84
CA SER A 93 -9.81 8.83 -13.95
C SER A 93 -9.04 10.08 -13.49
N ALA A 94 -9.61 10.89 -12.62
CA ALA A 94 -8.95 12.08 -12.08
C ALA A 94 -7.70 11.71 -11.26
N VAL A 95 -7.82 10.72 -10.37
CA VAL A 95 -6.67 10.27 -9.55
C VAL A 95 -5.55 9.70 -10.42
N GLN A 96 -5.88 8.91 -11.45
CA GLN A 96 -4.89 8.40 -12.41
C GLN A 96 -4.19 9.52 -13.18
N GLU A 97 -4.97 10.50 -13.66
CA GLU A 97 -4.44 11.57 -14.52
C GLU A 97 -3.54 12.55 -13.76
N TYR A 98 -3.84 12.80 -12.47
CA TYR A 98 -3.06 13.75 -11.65
C TYR A 98 -1.98 13.07 -10.80
N ILE A 99 -1.88 11.74 -10.83
CA ILE A 99 -0.78 10.91 -10.27
C ILE A 99 -0.70 10.94 -8.75
N VAL A 100 -0.67 12.10 -8.11
CA VAL A 100 -0.58 12.26 -6.65
C VAL A 100 -1.90 12.76 -6.11
N SER A 101 -2.47 12.05 -5.14
CA SER A 101 -3.72 12.43 -4.48
C SER A 101 -3.67 12.19 -2.98
N ILE A 102 -4.53 12.86 -2.23
CA ILE A 102 -4.70 12.67 -0.79
C ILE A 102 -6.11 12.14 -0.55
N LYS A 103 -6.22 11.12 0.30
CA LYS A 103 -7.49 10.47 0.60
C LYS A 103 -7.77 10.52 2.10
N GLY A 104 -8.94 11.07 2.46
CA GLY A 104 -9.52 10.95 3.79
C GLY A 104 -10.01 9.53 4.10
N PRO A 105 -10.52 9.26 5.31
CA PRO A 105 -11.07 7.96 5.68
C PRO A 105 -12.30 7.64 4.83
N LEU A 106 -12.52 6.36 4.52
CA LEU A 106 -13.71 5.89 3.78
C LEU A 106 -14.41 4.81 4.58
N THR A 107 -15.71 4.95 4.71
CA THR A 107 -16.59 3.95 5.29
C THR A 107 -16.77 2.78 4.32
N THR A 108 -16.68 1.56 4.83
CA THR A 108 -17.12 0.39 4.07
C THR A 108 -18.54 0.06 4.51
N PRO A 109 -19.56 0.13 3.65
CA PRO A 109 -20.93 -0.21 4.02
C PRO A 109 -21.02 -1.61 4.62
N VAL A 110 -21.68 -1.73 5.77
CA VAL A 110 -21.88 -3.01 6.43
C VAL A 110 -23.10 -3.69 5.84
N GLY A 111 -22.91 -4.83 5.17
CA GLY A 111 -23.97 -5.62 4.55
C GLY A 111 -24.02 -5.46 3.03
N GLY A 112 -24.45 -6.49 2.32
CA GLY A 112 -24.72 -6.44 0.88
C GLY A 112 -23.54 -6.73 -0.06
N GLY A 113 -22.42 -7.27 0.42
CA GLY A 113 -21.33 -7.72 -0.46
C GLY A 113 -20.44 -6.61 -1.01
N PHE A 114 -20.52 -5.40 -0.47
CA PHE A 114 -19.62 -4.32 -0.83
C PHE A 114 -18.18 -4.64 -0.42
N ARG A 115 -17.26 -4.64 -1.37
CA ARG A 115 -15.83 -4.65 -1.09
C ARG A 115 -15.39 -3.28 -0.57
N SER A 116 -14.36 -3.27 0.27
CA SER A 116 -13.78 -2.03 0.77
C SER A 116 -13.36 -1.11 -0.38
N LEU A 117 -13.86 0.13 -0.37
CA LEU A 117 -13.48 1.16 -1.35
C LEU A 117 -11.95 1.41 -1.36
N ASN A 118 -11.32 1.25 -0.20
CA ASN A 118 -9.86 1.34 -0.09
C ASN A 118 -9.16 0.22 -0.87
N VAL A 119 -9.70 -0.99 -0.86
CA VAL A 119 -9.15 -2.12 -1.63
C VAL A 119 -9.40 -1.90 -3.12
N ALA A 120 -10.57 -1.44 -3.51
CA ALA A 120 -10.87 -1.11 -4.90
C ALA A 120 -9.89 -0.07 -5.47
N LEU A 121 -9.66 1.04 -4.77
CA LEU A 121 -8.66 2.05 -5.17
C LEU A 121 -7.26 1.46 -5.37
N ARG A 122 -6.83 0.57 -4.47
CA ARG A 122 -5.51 -0.06 -4.55
C ARG A 122 -5.38 -0.97 -5.76
N GLN A 123 -6.41 -1.73 -6.07
CA GLN A 123 -6.43 -2.67 -7.19
C GLN A 123 -6.54 -1.94 -8.53
N GLU A 124 -7.48 -1.01 -8.66
CA GLU A 124 -7.72 -0.26 -9.91
C GLU A 124 -6.54 0.65 -10.30
N LEU A 125 -5.81 1.15 -9.31
CA LEU A 125 -4.64 2.02 -9.52
C LEU A 125 -3.30 1.27 -9.44
N ASP A 126 -3.31 -0.05 -9.25
CA ASP A 126 -2.12 -0.88 -8.99
C ASP A 126 -1.20 -0.28 -7.92
N LEU A 127 -1.77 0.16 -6.80
CA LEU A 127 -1.02 0.69 -5.66
C LEU A 127 -0.42 -0.47 -4.85
N PHE A 128 0.59 -1.13 -5.40
CA PHE A 128 1.13 -2.39 -4.88
C PHE A 128 1.93 -2.24 -3.57
N VAL A 129 2.36 -1.05 -3.22
CA VAL A 129 3.10 -0.78 -1.99
C VAL A 129 2.29 0.08 -1.03
N CYS A 130 2.03 -0.44 0.18
CA CYS A 130 1.61 0.37 1.30
C CYS A 130 2.83 0.72 2.15
N GLN A 131 3.38 1.91 1.95
CA GLN A 131 4.56 2.42 2.66
C GLN A 131 4.12 3.20 3.90
N ARG A 132 4.54 2.76 5.08
CA ARG A 132 4.16 3.35 6.37
C ARG A 132 5.39 3.69 7.21
N PRO A 133 5.88 4.94 7.15
CA PRO A 133 6.92 5.40 8.07
C PRO A 133 6.34 5.51 9.47
N VAL A 134 7.06 4.96 10.45
CA VAL A 134 6.69 4.96 11.86
C VAL A 134 7.87 5.49 12.65
N ARG A 135 7.68 6.65 13.27
CA ARG A 135 8.64 7.24 14.19
C ARG A 135 7.92 7.97 15.32
N TRP A 136 8.58 8.10 16.44
CA TRP A 136 8.08 8.90 17.54
C TRP A 136 8.43 10.38 17.37
N PHE A 137 7.56 11.26 17.85
CA PHE A 137 7.76 12.70 17.90
C PHE A 137 7.85 13.16 19.34
N SER A 138 8.84 14.02 19.65
CA SER A 138 9.05 14.56 20.99
C SER A 138 7.78 15.24 21.52
N GLY A 139 7.44 14.96 22.79
CA GLY A 139 6.24 15.49 23.44
C GLY A 139 4.98 14.66 23.28
N VAL A 140 5.00 13.60 22.45
CA VAL A 140 3.86 12.69 22.30
C VAL A 140 3.97 11.53 23.31
N PRO A 141 2.93 11.23 24.10
CA PRO A 141 2.90 10.05 24.97
C PRO A 141 3.13 8.76 24.18
N SER A 142 3.87 7.81 24.74
CA SER A 142 4.12 6.52 24.11
C SER A 142 4.10 5.39 25.13
N PRO A 143 3.53 4.22 24.82
CA PRO A 143 3.61 3.05 25.68
C PRO A 143 4.98 2.36 25.61
N VAL A 144 5.84 2.74 24.66
CA VAL A 144 7.17 2.17 24.47
C VAL A 144 8.16 2.83 25.43
N LYS A 145 9.06 2.06 26.04
CA LYS A 145 10.03 2.57 27.03
C LYS A 145 11.04 3.58 26.44
N GLU A 146 11.49 3.35 25.22
CA GLU A 146 12.48 4.17 24.53
C GLU A 146 11.97 4.59 23.14
N PRO A 147 10.89 5.42 23.09
CA PRO A 147 10.21 5.73 21.84
C PRO A 147 11.08 6.51 20.84
N ASN A 148 12.11 7.20 21.32
CA ASN A 148 13.09 7.89 20.48
C ASN A 148 13.95 6.95 19.60
N LYS A 149 13.96 5.65 19.89
CA LYS A 149 14.61 4.62 19.07
C LYS A 149 13.71 4.11 17.94
N VAL A 150 12.43 4.45 17.94
CA VAL A 150 11.49 4.01 16.90
C VAL A 150 11.64 4.90 15.67
N ASP A 151 12.26 4.36 14.62
CA ASP A 151 12.35 4.96 13.28
C ASP A 151 12.44 3.85 12.24
N MET A 152 11.29 3.34 11.85
CA MET A 152 11.14 2.28 10.85
C MET A 152 10.16 2.67 9.76
N CYS A 153 10.23 1.99 8.62
CA CYS A 153 9.23 2.07 7.57
C CYS A 153 8.71 0.66 7.24
N ILE A 154 7.41 0.47 7.35
CA ILE A 154 6.77 -0.80 7.03
C ILE A 154 6.33 -0.76 5.56
N PHE A 155 6.83 -1.70 4.77
CA PHE A 155 6.41 -1.97 3.40
C PHE A 155 5.49 -3.18 3.42
N ARG A 156 4.24 -2.99 3.02
CA ARG A 156 3.22 -4.03 3.05
C ARG A 156 2.67 -4.28 1.66
N GLU A 157 2.51 -5.56 1.31
CA GLU A 157 1.76 -5.97 0.13
C GLU A 157 0.32 -5.44 0.19
N ASN A 158 -0.18 -5.00 -0.94
CA ASN A 158 -1.41 -4.24 -1.00
C ASN A 158 -2.37 -4.69 -2.11
N SER A 159 -1.94 -5.53 -3.04
CA SER A 159 -2.68 -5.93 -4.24
C SER A 159 -2.94 -7.44 -4.33
N GLU A 160 -2.10 -8.24 -3.71
CA GLU A 160 -2.19 -9.71 -3.66
C GLU A 160 -2.51 -10.22 -2.24
N ASP A 161 -2.15 -11.47 -1.97
CA ASP A 161 -2.34 -12.14 -0.70
C ASP A 161 -3.83 -12.17 -0.32
N ILE A 162 -4.16 -11.98 0.93
CA ILE A 162 -5.55 -11.92 1.41
C ILE A 162 -6.33 -10.72 0.80
N TYR A 163 -5.62 -9.69 0.32
CA TYR A 163 -6.24 -8.52 -0.32
C TYR A 163 -6.72 -8.79 -1.74
N ALA A 164 -6.37 -9.93 -2.35
CA ALA A 164 -6.98 -10.39 -3.60
C ALA A 164 -8.51 -10.59 -3.44
N GLY A 165 -8.97 -10.85 -2.20
CA GLY A 165 -10.39 -10.96 -1.87
C GLY A 165 -11.08 -12.13 -2.57
N ILE A 166 -10.36 -13.19 -2.83
CA ILE A 166 -10.88 -14.41 -3.47
C ILE A 166 -11.43 -15.32 -2.38
N GLU A 167 -12.74 -15.26 -2.16
CA GLU A 167 -13.36 -16.05 -1.09
C GLU A 167 -14.80 -16.44 -1.41
N TRP A 168 -15.27 -17.47 -0.76
CA TRP A 168 -16.64 -17.98 -0.85
C TRP A 168 -17.20 -18.24 0.55
N LYS A 169 -18.42 -17.78 0.73
CA LYS A 169 -19.17 -17.98 1.98
C LYS A 169 -19.39 -19.48 2.25
N ALA A 170 -19.35 -19.86 3.51
CA ALA A 170 -19.69 -21.20 3.97
C ALA A 170 -21.04 -21.66 3.40
N ASP A 171 -21.12 -22.92 3.00
CA ASP A 171 -22.28 -23.58 2.38
C ASP A 171 -22.78 -22.99 1.06
N SER A 172 -22.04 -22.04 0.47
CA SER A 172 -22.34 -21.59 -0.89
C SER A 172 -21.96 -22.65 -1.92
N ASP A 173 -22.61 -22.63 -3.10
CA ASP A 173 -22.28 -23.50 -4.22
C ASP A 173 -20.80 -23.38 -4.63
N GLY A 174 -20.23 -22.18 -4.56
CA GLY A 174 -18.83 -21.94 -4.85
C GLY A 174 -17.89 -22.62 -3.85
N ALA A 175 -18.14 -22.45 -2.54
CA ALA A 175 -17.35 -23.10 -1.51
C ALA A 175 -17.42 -24.64 -1.65
N ASN A 176 -18.62 -25.18 -1.84
CA ASN A 176 -18.83 -26.62 -1.99
C ASN A 176 -18.11 -27.18 -3.22
N LYS A 177 -18.14 -26.46 -4.36
CA LYS A 177 -17.41 -26.86 -5.59
C LYS A 177 -15.91 -26.89 -5.37
N ILE A 178 -15.34 -25.87 -4.70
CA ILE A 178 -13.91 -25.79 -4.43
C ILE A 178 -13.48 -26.89 -3.46
N ILE A 179 -14.22 -27.10 -2.38
CA ILE A 179 -13.93 -28.16 -1.42
C ILE A 179 -13.94 -29.53 -2.11
N LYS A 180 -14.95 -29.79 -2.94
CA LYS A 180 -15.05 -31.01 -3.72
C LYS A 180 -13.84 -31.19 -4.65
N PHE A 181 -13.52 -30.15 -5.44
CA PHE A 181 -12.37 -30.16 -6.35
C PHE A 181 -11.05 -30.43 -5.60
N LEU A 182 -10.81 -29.75 -4.50
CA LEU A 182 -9.60 -29.94 -3.69
C LEU A 182 -9.50 -31.38 -3.15
N LYS A 183 -10.61 -31.97 -2.73
CA LYS A 183 -10.63 -33.35 -2.21
C LYS A 183 -10.49 -34.40 -3.31
N GLU A 184 -11.27 -34.29 -4.37
CA GLU A 184 -11.39 -35.34 -5.40
C GLU A 184 -10.27 -35.25 -6.45
N GLU A 185 -9.93 -34.02 -6.92
CA GLU A 185 -8.95 -33.81 -7.99
C GLU A 185 -7.54 -33.53 -7.47
N MET A 186 -7.43 -32.80 -6.34
CA MET A 186 -6.14 -32.43 -5.77
C MET A 186 -5.71 -33.28 -4.58
N SER A 187 -6.51 -34.30 -4.23
CA SER A 187 -6.22 -35.24 -3.11
C SER A 187 -5.96 -34.52 -1.77
N VAL A 188 -6.58 -33.41 -1.52
CA VAL A 188 -6.44 -32.65 -0.27
C VAL A 188 -7.27 -33.31 0.82
N SER A 189 -6.61 -33.90 1.82
CA SER A 189 -7.24 -34.54 2.97
C SER A 189 -7.32 -33.63 4.22
N LYS A 190 -6.72 -32.44 4.16
CA LYS A 190 -6.54 -31.56 5.32
C LYS A 190 -7.73 -30.66 5.63
N ILE A 191 -8.77 -30.62 4.78
CA ILE A 191 -10.01 -29.91 5.10
C ILE A 191 -10.77 -30.78 6.11
N ARG A 192 -10.66 -30.41 7.37
CA ARG A 192 -11.08 -31.21 8.50
C ARG A 192 -12.60 -31.21 8.70
N PHE A 193 -13.21 -30.06 8.43
CA PHE A 193 -14.65 -29.81 8.52
C PHE A 193 -15.08 -29.16 7.21
N ASP A 194 -15.81 -29.86 6.40
CA ASP A 194 -16.22 -29.41 5.05
C ASP A 194 -17.64 -28.87 4.98
N SER A 195 -18.46 -29.12 6.02
CA SER A 195 -19.75 -28.45 6.22
C SER A 195 -19.55 -27.15 6.98
N ASN A 196 -20.33 -26.14 6.63
CA ASN A 196 -20.19 -24.79 7.22
C ASN A 196 -18.75 -24.22 7.12
N CYS A 197 -18.05 -24.52 6.02
CA CYS A 197 -16.68 -24.11 5.79
C CYS A 197 -16.62 -23.04 4.71
N GLY A 198 -16.15 -21.83 5.06
CA GLY A 198 -15.78 -20.81 4.10
C GLY A 198 -14.40 -21.10 3.50
N ILE A 199 -14.19 -20.76 2.25
CA ILE A 199 -12.91 -20.95 1.55
C ILE A 199 -12.39 -19.62 1.03
N GLY A 200 -11.11 -19.34 1.28
CA GLY A 200 -10.37 -18.23 0.70
C GLY A 200 -9.10 -18.71 -0.01
N ILE A 201 -8.71 -18.03 -1.08
CA ILE A 201 -7.48 -18.29 -1.83
C ILE A 201 -6.56 -17.09 -1.65
N LYS A 202 -5.31 -17.38 -1.31
CA LYS A 202 -4.24 -16.42 -1.08
C LYS A 202 -3.16 -16.58 -2.15
N PRO A 203 -3.20 -15.84 -3.26
CA PRO A 203 -2.13 -15.84 -4.24
C PRO A 203 -0.94 -15.01 -3.76
N VAL A 204 0.27 -15.50 -3.97
CA VAL A 204 1.53 -14.77 -3.78
C VAL A 204 2.38 -15.03 -5.01
N SER A 205 2.71 -13.99 -5.77
CA SER A 205 3.45 -14.11 -7.02
C SER A 205 4.91 -13.65 -6.88
N GLU A 206 5.74 -14.14 -7.78
CA GLU A 206 7.13 -13.70 -7.90
C GLU A 206 7.21 -12.22 -8.27
N GLU A 207 6.41 -11.79 -9.25
CA GLU A 207 6.38 -10.41 -9.72
C GLU A 207 5.92 -9.44 -8.61
N GLY A 208 4.81 -9.74 -7.93
CA GLY A 208 4.29 -8.94 -6.81
C GLY A 208 5.31 -8.84 -5.68
N THR A 209 5.94 -9.96 -5.33
CA THR A 209 6.99 -10.00 -4.30
C THR A 209 8.21 -9.16 -4.70
N LYS A 210 8.75 -9.40 -5.90
CA LYS A 210 9.98 -8.72 -6.35
C LYS A 210 9.81 -7.22 -6.47
N ARG A 211 8.68 -6.72 -6.94
CA ARG A 211 8.41 -5.27 -7.01
C ARG A 211 8.29 -4.62 -5.63
N LEU A 212 7.65 -5.30 -4.66
CA LEU A 212 7.55 -4.82 -3.28
C LEU A 212 8.92 -4.75 -2.61
N VAL A 213 9.69 -5.84 -2.67
CA VAL A 213 11.01 -5.93 -2.03
C VAL A 213 12.00 -4.95 -2.67
N SER A 214 11.97 -4.78 -3.99
CA SER A 214 12.79 -3.79 -4.69
C SER A 214 12.54 -2.37 -4.17
N LYS A 215 11.27 -2.00 -3.95
CA LYS A 215 10.91 -0.68 -3.37
C LYS A 215 11.42 -0.53 -1.94
N ALA A 216 11.34 -1.57 -1.12
CA ALA A 216 11.83 -1.53 0.25
C ALA A 216 13.36 -1.39 0.31
N ILE A 217 14.09 -2.11 -0.54
CA ILE A 217 15.55 -2.00 -0.62
C ILE A 217 15.96 -0.62 -1.15
N GLN A 218 15.33 -0.14 -2.21
CA GLN A 218 15.61 1.20 -2.74
C GLN A 218 15.36 2.29 -1.68
N TYR A 219 14.26 2.20 -0.94
CA TYR A 219 14.01 3.11 0.19
C TYR A 219 15.09 3.05 1.26
N ALA A 220 15.59 1.85 1.58
CA ALA A 220 16.68 1.71 2.55
C ALA A 220 17.98 2.37 2.04
N ILE A 221 18.27 2.30 0.75
CA ILE A 221 19.38 3.00 0.10
C ILE A 221 19.18 4.52 0.18
N ASP A 222 18.02 5.02 -0.23
CA ASP A 222 17.69 6.44 -0.30
C ASP A 222 17.68 7.12 1.08
N GLN A 223 17.26 6.38 2.11
CA GLN A 223 17.14 6.86 3.49
C GLN A 223 18.29 6.43 4.41
N ASP A 224 19.34 5.82 3.82
CA ASP A 224 20.51 5.31 4.55
C ASP A 224 20.14 4.43 5.76
N LYS A 225 19.13 3.55 5.59
CA LYS A 225 18.67 2.64 6.63
C LYS A 225 19.62 1.44 6.76
N PRO A 226 19.88 0.93 7.98
CA PRO A 226 20.86 -0.13 8.20
C PRO A 226 20.40 -1.53 7.76
N SER A 227 19.11 -1.75 7.56
CA SER A 227 18.60 -3.07 7.19
C SER A 227 17.23 -3.05 6.56
N VAL A 228 16.93 -4.12 5.81
CA VAL A 228 15.58 -4.50 5.36
C VAL A 228 15.27 -5.88 5.93
N THR A 229 14.12 -6.04 6.56
CA THR A 229 13.67 -7.31 7.12
C THR A 229 12.49 -7.85 6.32
N LEU A 230 12.66 -9.03 5.72
CA LEU A 230 11.60 -9.79 5.07
C LEU A 230 10.80 -10.50 6.15
N VAL A 231 9.54 -10.13 6.30
CA VAL A 231 8.65 -10.68 7.34
C VAL A 231 7.66 -11.64 6.69
N HIS A 232 7.65 -12.89 7.13
CA HIS A 232 6.87 -13.96 6.49
C HIS A 232 6.47 -15.06 7.47
N LYS A 233 5.66 -16.02 7.03
CA LYS A 233 5.29 -17.25 7.75
C LYS A 233 5.68 -18.51 6.96
N GLY A 234 6.84 -18.49 6.32
CA GLY A 234 7.32 -19.53 5.42
C GLY A 234 7.55 -20.89 6.06
N ASN A 235 7.69 -20.97 7.39
CA ASN A 235 7.75 -22.25 8.09
C ASN A 235 6.43 -23.05 8.02
N ILE A 236 5.30 -22.38 7.79
CA ILE A 236 3.96 -22.99 7.63
C ILE A 236 3.53 -22.98 6.16
N MET A 237 3.61 -21.82 5.50
CA MET A 237 3.16 -21.59 4.12
C MET A 237 4.37 -21.57 3.17
N LYS A 238 4.95 -22.73 2.90
CA LYS A 238 6.24 -22.84 2.20
C LYS A 238 6.25 -22.31 0.77
N PHE A 239 5.15 -22.51 0.04
CA PHE A 239 5.07 -22.17 -1.39
C PHE A 239 4.43 -20.80 -1.68
N THR A 240 4.05 -20.08 -0.65
CA THR A 240 3.60 -18.68 -0.72
C THR A 240 4.53 -17.81 0.11
N GLU A 241 4.45 -17.85 1.42
CA GLU A 241 5.28 -17.05 2.34
C GLU A 241 6.78 -17.42 2.28
N GLY A 242 7.10 -18.73 2.15
CA GLY A 242 8.48 -19.17 1.95
C GLY A 242 9.03 -18.69 0.61
N ALA A 243 8.24 -18.81 -0.46
CA ALA A 243 8.61 -18.29 -1.77
C ALA A 243 8.80 -16.76 -1.75
N PHE A 244 7.95 -16.01 -1.03
CA PHE A 244 8.16 -14.57 -0.80
C PHE A 244 9.55 -14.29 -0.22
N CYS A 245 9.98 -15.06 0.77
CA CYS A 245 11.30 -14.90 1.37
C CYS A 245 12.42 -15.19 0.36
N ASP A 246 12.31 -16.30 -0.39
CA ASP A 246 13.30 -16.71 -1.38
C ASP A 246 13.45 -15.67 -2.50
N TRP A 247 12.33 -15.23 -3.08
CA TRP A 247 12.31 -14.16 -4.12
C TRP A 247 12.81 -12.83 -3.58
N GLY A 248 12.59 -12.54 -2.29
CA GLY A 248 13.14 -11.36 -1.63
C GLY A 248 14.67 -11.38 -1.57
N TYR A 249 15.27 -12.52 -1.28
CA TYR A 249 16.71 -12.69 -1.36
C TYR A 249 17.27 -12.68 -2.79
N GLU A 250 16.52 -13.21 -3.76
CA GLU A 250 16.87 -13.07 -5.17
C GLU A 250 16.96 -11.60 -5.59
N VAL A 251 16.02 -10.77 -5.19
CA VAL A 251 16.08 -9.32 -5.46
C VAL A 251 17.34 -8.71 -4.86
N ALA A 252 17.65 -9.02 -3.60
CA ALA A 252 18.85 -8.49 -2.96
C ALA A 252 20.12 -8.87 -3.73
N ARG A 253 20.23 -10.14 -4.15
CA ARG A 253 21.38 -10.66 -4.89
C ARG A 253 21.44 -10.13 -6.32
N ASP A 254 20.36 -10.30 -7.08
CA ASP A 254 20.38 -10.16 -8.53
C ASP A 254 20.18 -8.71 -8.99
N SER A 255 19.40 -7.91 -8.24
CA SER A 255 19.12 -6.51 -8.58
C SER A 255 20.00 -5.52 -7.84
N PHE A 256 20.49 -5.85 -6.63
CA PHE A 256 21.28 -4.94 -5.80
C PHE A 256 22.68 -5.45 -5.48
N GLY A 257 23.13 -6.55 -6.10
CA GLY A 257 24.49 -7.08 -5.94
C GLY A 257 24.79 -7.63 -4.55
N GLY A 258 23.77 -8.05 -3.83
CA GLY A 258 23.88 -8.57 -2.46
C GLY A 258 24.75 -9.84 -2.38
N LYS A 259 25.55 -9.92 -1.32
CA LYS A 259 26.40 -11.07 -1.02
C LYS A 259 25.92 -11.74 0.26
N ALA A 260 26.01 -13.07 0.31
CA ALA A 260 25.66 -13.82 1.51
C ALA A 260 26.52 -13.35 2.70
N LEU A 261 25.87 -13.06 3.82
CA LEU A 261 26.53 -12.68 5.06
C LEU A 261 26.91 -13.95 5.83
N ASP A 262 28.19 -14.11 6.12
CA ASP A 262 28.76 -15.24 6.88
C ASP A 262 28.31 -16.63 6.36
N GLY A 263 28.04 -16.75 5.05
CA GLY A 263 27.58 -17.98 4.41
C GLY A 263 26.14 -18.40 4.75
N GLY A 264 25.43 -17.56 5.47
CA GLY A 264 24.01 -17.77 5.82
C GLY A 264 23.05 -17.24 4.80
N PRO A 265 21.74 -17.33 5.07
CA PRO A 265 20.71 -16.85 4.14
C PRO A 265 20.66 -15.32 4.04
N TRP A 266 21.10 -14.61 5.07
CA TRP A 266 21.13 -13.15 5.06
C TRP A 266 22.11 -12.61 4.03
N HIS A 267 21.79 -11.46 3.47
CA HIS A 267 22.63 -10.80 2.48
C HIS A 267 23.04 -9.42 2.98
N VAL A 268 24.18 -8.95 2.49
CA VAL A 268 24.62 -7.57 2.67
C VAL A 268 24.72 -6.91 1.30
N ILE A 269 24.18 -5.70 1.18
CA ILE A 269 24.37 -4.81 0.06
C ILE A 269 25.10 -3.56 0.55
N THR A 270 25.95 -2.98 -0.29
CA THR A 270 26.60 -1.71 0.03
C THR A 270 25.81 -0.56 -0.58
N ASN A 271 25.42 0.42 0.25
CA ASN A 271 24.76 1.62 -0.23
C ASN A 271 25.68 2.36 -1.23
N PRO A 272 25.28 2.53 -2.49
CA PRO A 272 26.14 3.12 -3.52
C PRO A 272 26.48 4.59 -3.28
N VAL A 273 25.70 5.28 -2.44
CA VAL A 273 25.87 6.71 -2.13
C VAL A 273 26.76 6.91 -0.89
N THR A 274 26.48 6.17 0.17
CA THR A 274 27.15 6.37 1.48
C THR A 274 28.28 5.38 1.74
N GLY A 275 28.36 4.28 1.00
CA GLY A 275 29.31 3.19 1.21
C GLY A 275 29.01 2.31 2.42
N LYS A 276 27.91 2.55 3.14
CA LYS A 276 27.53 1.77 4.31
C LYS A 276 26.84 0.47 3.92
N ASP A 277 26.96 -0.52 4.76
CA ASP A 277 26.30 -1.80 4.58
C ASP A 277 24.82 -1.73 5.00
N ILE A 278 23.97 -2.37 4.19
CA ILE A 278 22.54 -2.59 4.47
C ILE A 278 22.32 -4.09 4.53
N ILE A 279 21.85 -4.58 5.69
CA ILE A 279 21.63 -6.00 5.91
C ILE A 279 20.23 -6.37 5.45
N ILE A 280 20.13 -7.32 4.52
CA ILE A 280 18.87 -7.92 4.11
C ILE A 280 18.72 -9.23 4.88
N LYS A 281 17.69 -9.30 5.72
CA LYS A 281 17.44 -10.44 6.61
C LYS A 281 15.99 -10.84 6.61
N ASP A 282 15.69 -12.02 7.12
CA ASP A 282 14.33 -12.48 7.32
C ASP A 282 14.01 -12.75 8.79
N VAL A 283 12.75 -12.60 9.13
CA VAL A 283 12.21 -12.95 10.45
C VAL A 283 10.78 -13.48 10.29
N ILE A 284 10.48 -14.56 10.99
CA ILE A 284 9.12 -15.10 11.06
C ILE A 284 8.20 -14.07 11.75
N ALA A 285 7.00 -13.88 11.21
CA ALA A 285 6.06 -12.83 11.61
C ALA A 285 5.81 -12.77 13.13
N ASP A 286 5.68 -13.92 13.80
CA ASP A 286 5.44 -13.98 15.24
C ASP A 286 6.59 -13.36 16.04
N ALA A 287 7.83 -13.67 15.65
CA ALA A 287 9.02 -13.12 16.28
C ALA A 287 9.17 -11.62 15.95
N MET A 288 8.89 -11.22 14.71
CA MET A 288 8.96 -9.82 14.30
C MET A 288 8.02 -8.94 15.11
N LEU A 289 6.76 -9.36 15.30
CA LEU A 289 5.77 -8.61 16.10
C LEU A 289 6.17 -8.41 17.56
N GLN A 290 7.13 -9.18 18.07
CA GLN A 290 7.71 -9.00 19.42
C GLN A 290 8.94 -8.09 19.42
N GLN A 291 9.58 -7.91 18.28
CA GLN A 291 10.86 -7.18 18.15
C GLN A 291 10.69 -5.72 17.72
N ILE A 292 9.50 -5.37 17.21
CA ILE A 292 9.19 -4.02 16.74
C ILE A 292 8.96 -3.05 17.92
#